data_df2a4d792c7ec6f03cb9fbcdb95d1a59
#
_entry.id   df2a4d792c7ec6f03cb9fbcdb95d1a59
#
_cell.length_a   1.000
_cell.length_b   1.000
_cell.length_c   1.000
_cell.angle_alpha   90.00
_cell.angle_beta   90.00
_cell.angle_gamma   90.00
#
_symmetry.space_group_name_H-M   'P 1'
#
loop_
_entity.id
_entity.type
_entity.pdbx_description
1 polymer ?
#
loop_
_entity_poly.entity_id
_entity_poly.type
_entity_poly.pdbx_seq_one_letter_code
_entity_poly.pdbx_strand_id
1 'polypeptide(L)'
;MDLQIASKNIDMTPALRQYVERKIGKFTRHLSNILESKVEITAEGTKSPQQRFLVRVTVNPKGTVLHGEERADDVFAAIDRVADVMTRQLEHFKG
;
A
#
# COMPACT_ATOMS: atom_id res chain seq x y z
N MET A 1 -10.95 -9.06 -8.12
CA MET A 1 -10.54 -7.89 -7.36
C MET A 1 -9.48 -7.12 -8.12
N ASP A 2 -9.64 -5.84 -8.18
CA ASP A 2 -8.71 -4.99 -8.93
C ASP A 2 -7.70 -4.34 -7.99
N LEU A 3 -6.44 -4.63 -8.24
CA LEU A 3 -5.34 -3.93 -7.58
C LEU A 3 -4.74 -2.94 -8.57
N GLN A 4 -4.86 -1.67 -8.27
CA GLN A 4 -4.30 -0.60 -9.08
C GLN A 4 -3.04 -0.09 -8.41
N ILE A 5 -1.97 0.04 -9.19
CA ILE A 5 -0.69 0.52 -8.69
C ILE A 5 -0.27 1.73 -9.52
N ALA A 6 -0.06 2.85 -8.87
CA ALA A 6 0.40 4.08 -9.53
C ALA A 6 1.69 4.56 -8.86
N SER A 7 2.55 5.19 -9.63
CA SER A 7 3.81 5.73 -9.11
C SER A 7 4.03 7.14 -9.64
N LYS A 8 4.70 7.96 -8.82
CA LYS A 8 5.07 9.32 -9.18
C LYS A 8 6.50 9.58 -8.76
N ASN A 9 7.30 10.04 -9.70
CA ASN A 9 8.73 10.34 -9.50
C ASN A 9 9.56 9.12 -9.11
N ILE A 10 9.09 7.93 -9.45
CA ILE A 10 9.80 6.68 -9.24
C ILE A 10 9.38 5.70 -10.34
N ASP A 11 10.34 4.94 -10.85
CA ASP A 11 10.07 3.95 -11.88
C ASP A 11 9.42 2.71 -11.27
N MET A 12 8.33 2.25 -11.89
CA MET A 12 7.67 1.02 -11.48
C MET A 12 8.37 -0.16 -12.14
N THR A 13 9.39 -0.69 -11.47
CA THR A 13 10.10 -1.87 -11.95
C THR A 13 9.28 -3.13 -11.74
N PRO A 14 9.56 -4.22 -12.50
CA PRO A 14 8.88 -5.49 -12.25
C PRO A 14 9.06 -6.00 -10.82
N ALA A 15 10.25 -5.82 -10.24
CA ALA A 15 10.53 -6.24 -8.87
C ALA A 15 9.66 -5.47 -7.87
N LEU A 16 9.51 -4.16 -8.05
CA LEU A 16 8.69 -3.33 -7.19
C LEU A 16 7.22 -3.72 -7.32
N ARG A 17 6.74 -3.92 -8.54
CA ARG A 17 5.35 -4.33 -8.78
C ARG A 17 5.05 -5.67 -8.11
N GLN A 18 5.95 -6.63 -8.26
CA GLN A 18 5.77 -7.95 -7.65
C GLN A 18 5.76 -7.87 -6.12
N TYR A 19 6.59 -7.00 -5.56
CA TYR A 19 6.63 -6.82 -4.11
C TYR A 19 5.32 -6.25 -3.60
N VAL A 20 4.78 -5.23 -4.28
CA VAL A 20 3.48 -4.64 -3.92
C VAL A 20 2.38 -5.69 -4.01
N GLU A 21 2.34 -6.43 -5.13
CA GLU A 21 1.32 -7.45 -5.33
C GLU A 21 1.37 -8.53 -4.24
N ARG A 22 2.57 -8.93 -3.85
CA ARG A 22 2.73 -9.94 -2.82
C ARG A 22 2.31 -9.43 -1.44
N LYS A 23 2.73 -8.22 -1.07
CA LYS A 23 2.47 -7.68 0.26
C LYS A 23 1.04 -7.17 0.41
N ILE A 24 0.55 -6.45 -0.57
CA ILE A 24 -0.79 -5.85 -0.52
C ILE A 24 -1.85 -6.85 -0.97
N GLY A 25 -1.50 -7.70 -1.91
CA GLY A 25 -2.43 -8.73 -2.40
C GLY A 25 -2.90 -9.72 -1.35
N LYS A 26 -2.12 -9.89 -0.26
CA LYS A 26 -2.52 -10.76 0.85
C LYS A 26 -3.86 -10.38 1.46
N PHE A 27 -4.12 -9.09 1.58
CA PHE A 27 -5.38 -8.62 2.19
C PHE A 27 -6.57 -9.10 1.40
N THR A 28 -6.43 -9.11 0.11
CA THR A 28 -7.51 -9.33 -0.81
C THR A 28 -7.86 -10.81 -0.93
N ARG A 29 -6.91 -11.70 -0.59
CA ARG A 29 -7.18 -13.13 -0.57
C ARG A 29 -7.97 -13.55 0.64
N HIS A 30 -7.84 -12.80 1.75
CA HIS A 30 -8.50 -13.14 3.01
C HIS A 30 -9.86 -12.48 3.16
N LEU A 31 -10.15 -11.45 2.37
CA LEU A 31 -11.41 -10.72 2.44
C LEU A 31 -12.06 -10.71 1.07
N SER A 32 -13.01 -11.61 0.89
CA SER A 32 -13.72 -11.76 -0.38
C SER A 32 -14.56 -10.53 -0.74
N ASN A 33 -14.72 -9.59 0.20
CA ASN A 33 -15.55 -8.42 0.02
C ASN A 33 -14.78 -7.15 -0.36
N ILE A 34 -13.47 -7.27 -0.62
CA ILE A 34 -12.70 -6.13 -1.11
C ILE A 34 -12.91 -6.04 -2.62
N LEU A 35 -13.57 -4.98 -3.05
CA LEU A 35 -13.86 -4.75 -4.45
C LEU A 35 -12.69 -4.12 -5.17
N GLU A 36 -11.92 -3.29 -4.47
CA GLU A 36 -10.91 -2.46 -5.10
C GLU A 36 -9.78 -2.17 -4.11
N SER A 37 -8.54 -2.21 -4.60
CA SER A 37 -7.36 -1.81 -3.84
C SER A 37 -6.53 -0.90 -4.70
N LYS A 38 -6.06 0.20 -4.13
CA LYS A 38 -5.22 1.16 -4.84
C LYS A 38 -3.97 1.44 -4.05
N VAL A 39 -2.82 1.38 -4.71
CA VAL A 39 -1.52 1.67 -4.11
C VAL A 39 -0.89 2.82 -4.88
N GLU A 40 -0.52 3.88 -4.16
CA GLU A 40 0.17 5.02 -4.76
C GLU A 40 1.55 5.13 -4.12
N ILE A 41 2.58 5.17 -4.96
CA ILE A 41 3.97 5.26 -4.51
C ILE A 41 4.56 6.54 -5.03
N THR A 42 5.10 7.38 -4.14
CA THR A 42 5.66 8.67 -4.51
C THR A 42 7.06 8.80 -3.92
N ALA A 43 8.00 9.21 -4.75
CA ALA A 43 9.32 9.63 -4.26
C ALA A 43 9.30 11.15 -4.16
N GLU A 44 9.52 11.67 -2.96
CA GLU A 44 9.49 13.11 -2.71
C GLU A 44 10.88 13.67 -2.52
N GLY A 45 11.14 14.86 -3.09
CA GLY A 45 12.35 15.60 -2.81
C GLY A 45 12.22 16.30 -1.48
N THR A 46 12.54 15.58 -0.41
CA THR A 46 12.43 16.12 0.94
C THR A 46 13.81 16.32 1.54
N LYS A 47 13.91 17.23 2.51
CA LYS A 47 15.14 17.44 3.27
C LYS A 47 15.43 16.30 4.25
N SER A 48 14.44 15.44 4.48
CA SER A 48 14.59 14.30 5.38
C SER A 48 14.65 13.01 4.54
N PRO A 49 15.86 12.46 4.30
CA PRO A 49 16.00 11.24 3.50
C PRO A 49 15.22 10.05 4.05
N GLN A 50 15.01 9.98 5.36
CA GLN A 50 14.28 8.89 5.98
C GLN A 50 12.81 8.86 5.61
N GLN A 51 12.30 9.94 5.01
CA GLN A 51 10.89 10.07 4.65
C GLN A 51 10.69 10.27 3.16
N ARG A 52 11.70 9.89 2.38
CA ARG A 52 11.71 10.17 0.95
C ARG A 52 10.63 9.44 0.17
N PHE A 53 10.31 8.22 0.57
CA PHE A 53 9.33 7.39 -0.16
C PHE A 53 8.04 7.33 0.63
N LEU A 54 6.95 7.73 -0.04
CA LEU A 54 5.61 7.68 0.53
C LEU A 54 4.81 6.60 -0.19
N VAL A 55 4.20 5.71 0.57
CA VAL A 55 3.28 4.71 0.00
C VAL A 55 1.92 4.88 0.67
N ARG A 56 0.90 5.03 -0.15
CA ARG A 56 -0.48 5.17 0.30
C ARG A 56 -1.30 4.01 -0.26
N VAL A 57 -2.05 3.35 0.62
CA VAL A 57 -2.91 2.23 0.23
C VAL A 57 -4.34 2.56 0.59
N THR A 58 -5.26 2.33 -0.34
CA THR A 58 -6.69 2.49 -0.13
C THR A 58 -7.38 1.18 -0.49
N VAL A 59 -8.22 0.67 0.40
CA VAL A 59 -9.02 -0.52 0.16
C VAL A 59 -10.48 -0.22 0.49
N ASN A 60 -11.38 -0.95 -0.13
CA ASN A 60 -12.82 -0.70 -0.01
C ASN A 60 -13.57 -1.98 0.32
N PRO A 61 -13.53 -2.45 1.59
CA PRO A 61 -14.32 -3.61 1.99
C PRO A 61 -15.75 -3.19 2.31
N LYS A 62 -16.70 -3.87 1.68
CA LYS A 62 -18.15 -3.68 1.94
C LYS A 62 -18.61 -2.22 1.90
N GLY A 63 -18.08 -1.44 0.97
CA GLY A 63 -18.47 -0.04 0.81
C GLY A 63 -17.82 0.93 1.79
N THR A 64 -17.04 0.44 2.73
CA THR A 64 -16.25 1.29 3.64
C THR A 64 -14.88 1.53 3.01
N VAL A 65 -14.38 2.75 3.12
CA VAL A 65 -13.05 3.07 2.61
C VAL A 65 -12.06 3.08 3.77
N LEU A 66 -11.05 2.23 3.67
CA LEU A 66 -9.93 2.20 4.61
C LEU A 66 -8.68 2.65 3.87
N HIS A 67 -7.87 3.46 4.52
CA HIS A 67 -6.61 3.89 3.91
C HIS A 67 -5.52 3.99 4.96
N GLY A 68 -4.28 3.85 4.48
CA GLY A 68 -3.11 4.05 5.31
C GLY A 68 -2.00 4.61 4.46
N GLU A 69 -1.05 5.27 5.10
CA GLU A 69 0.15 5.74 4.42
C GLU A 69 1.34 5.66 5.35
N GLU A 70 2.50 5.39 4.79
CA GLU A 70 3.74 5.31 5.53
C GLU A 70 4.88 5.86 4.69
N ARG A 71 5.90 6.34 5.37
CA ARG A 71 7.10 6.88 4.74
C ARG A 71 8.33 6.12 5.21
N ALA A 72 9.32 6.03 4.36
CA ALA A 72 10.60 5.42 4.71
C ALA A 72 11.69 5.92 3.76
N ASP A 73 12.94 5.60 4.10
CA ASP A 73 14.09 5.92 3.25
C ASP A 73 14.25 4.96 2.08
N ASP A 74 13.51 3.85 2.11
CA ASP A 74 13.52 2.82 1.08
C ASP A 74 12.07 2.46 0.74
N VAL A 75 11.78 2.35 -0.55
CA VAL A 75 10.41 2.12 -1.01
C VAL A 75 9.88 0.75 -0.52
N PHE A 76 10.73 -0.28 -0.48
CA PHE A 76 10.30 -1.59 0.00
C PHE A 76 9.96 -1.55 1.49
N ALA A 77 10.74 -0.81 2.28
CA ALA A 77 10.45 -0.63 3.69
C ALA A 77 9.13 0.13 3.89
N ALA A 78 8.85 1.13 3.07
CA ALA A 78 7.59 1.87 3.14
C ALA A 78 6.40 0.95 2.84
N ILE A 79 6.54 0.06 1.86
CA ILE A 79 5.51 -0.92 1.52
C ILE A 79 5.27 -1.88 2.70
N ASP A 80 6.34 -2.36 3.32
CA ASP A 80 6.20 -3.24 4.49
C ASP A 80 5.45 -2.56 5.62
N ARG A 81 5.80 -1.30 5.91
CA ARG A 81 5.16 -0.55 6.99
C ARG A 81 3.67 -0.31 6.72
N VAL A 82 3.33 0.09 5.50
CA VAL A 82 1.93 0.34 5.17
C VAL A 82 1.14 -0.96 5.15
N ALA A 83 1.75 -2.07 4.75
CA ALA A 83 1.10 -3.37 4.78
C ALA A 83 0.72 -3.76 6.20
N ASP A 84 1.60 -3.52 7.18
CA ASP A 84 1.31 -3.77 8.59
C ASP A 84 0.17 -2.90 9.10
N VAL A 85 0.16 -1.62 8.72
CA VAL A 85 -0.90 -0.70 9.11
C VAL A 85 -2.25 -1.18 8.56
N MET A 86 -2.28 -1.57 7.29
CA MET A 86 -3.52 -2.02 6.66
C MET A 86 -4.00 -3.35 7.25
N THR A 87 -3.08 -4.25 7.58
CA THR A 87 -3.44 -5.51 8.23
C THR A 87 -4.16 -5.25 9.54
N ARG A 88 -3.64 -4.35 10.36
CA ARG A 88 -4.28 -4.00 11.64
C ARG A 88 -5.64 -3.37 11.45
N GLN A 89 -5.78 -2.46 10.47
CA GLN A 89 -7.07 -1.84 10.20
C GLN A 89 -8.11 -2.87 9.77
N LEU A 90 -7.70 -3.81 8.91
CA LEU A 90 -8.62 -4.85 8.43
C LEU A 90 -9.01 -5.83 9.53
N GLU A 91 -8.11 -6.12 10.47
CA GLU A 91 -8.43 -6.94 11.62
C GLU A 91 -9.48 -6.26 12.52
N HIS A 92 -9.32 -4.97 12.76
CA HIS A 92 -10.31 -4.20 13.51
C HIS A 92 -11.64 -4.12 12.78
N PHE A 93 -11.60 -4.02 11.47
CA PHE A 93 -12.82 -3.97 10.66
C PHE A 93 -13.62 -5.26 10.77
N LYS A 94 -12.94 -6.39 10.85
CA LYS A 94 -13.59 -7.69 11.02
C LYS A 94 -14.20 -7.87 12.40
N GLY A 95 -13.56 -7.29 13.38
CA GLY A 95 -13.93 -7.45 14.76
C GLY A 95 -15.09 -6.63 15.18
#